data_90935e2dd45562407fd5a0325260b816
#
_entry.id   90935e2dd45562407fd5a0325260b816
#
_cell.length_a   1.000
_cell.length_b   1.000
_cell.length_c   1.000
_cell.angle_alpha   90.00
_cell.angle_beta   90.00
_cell.angle_gamma   90.00
#
_symmetry.space_group_name_H-M   'P 1'
#
loop_
_entity.id
_entity.type
_entity.pdbx_description
1 polymer ?
#
loop_
_entity_poly.entity_id
_entity_poly.type
_entity_poly.pdbx_seq_one_letter_code
_entity_poly.pdbx_strand_id
1 'polypeptide(L)'
;MFRISTNMPNDDIQYRLRRQEEALSNIQAKIAGQTKFNNLRDDPLAASHTVRYESYLSRLNRFEKNALYVKEHLNQTDAYMRQANDVLQRIREIAVMGANGIYTKEDMQAMGVEVNELLKELASIANAIGPDGGAVFAGDKAFSEPFRLIEGKVDGGQESMVVAVEYQGAGASRRAETGDGIYIHLDLSGGDAFWAEKMTVTSNYDATDYQVAAQGSFFVDGVAIQVTPGDNLSSIVAKINDSPAPVHASIDPDKHSLVFEGANPHLIRMEDAQGSTVLQDLGLVVPNAAQGAPNWNPSAAVSGGSVFDMVIDLRDAFYRGDASFIGGRGIGGIDLALNNVQTRIVDIGSRVERAESTWKRINADIPNVTAALGRESALDFATATVDLGMMDFAHKAALQTASKILPQTLLNFLR
;
A
#
# COMPACT_ATOMS: atom_id res chain seq x y z
N MET A 1 -4.32 82.50 18.66
CA MET A 1 -5.39 82.37 17.65
C MET A 1 -5.04 81.21 16.73
N PHE A 2 -5.66 80.07 16.93
CA PHE A 2 -5.47 78.97 16.01
C PHE A 2 -6.25 79.29 14.72
N ARG A 3 -5.54 79.45 13.57
CA ARG A 3 -6.16 79.55 12.25
C ARG A 3 -6.72 78.18 11.85
N ILE A 4 -7.99 77.98 12.02
CA ILE A 4 -8.69 76.77 11.43
C ILE A 4 -8.73 77.01 9.92
N SER A 5 -8.06 76.15 9.18
CA SER A 5 -8.09 76.14 7.71
C SER A 5 -9.54 75.89 7.27
N THR A 6 -10.06 76.67 6.34
CA THR A 6 -11.43 76.55 5.76
C THR A 6 -11.64 75.17 5.08
N ASN A 7 -10.59 74.44 4.74
CA ASN A 7 -10.64 73.10 4.17
C ASN A 7 -10.72 71.95 5.18
N MET A 8 -10.43 72.21 6.47
CA MET A 8 -10.39 71.21 7.52
C MET A 8 -11.72 70.47 7.73
N PRO A 9 -12.90 71.12 7.68
CA PRO A 9 -14.20 70.43 7.74
C PRO A 9 -14.46 69.54 6.49
N ASN A 10 -13.98 69.96 5.32
CA ASN A 10 -14.14 69.25 4.07
C ASN A 10 -13.31 67.95 4.07
N ASP A 11 -12.06 68.04 4.53
CA ASP A 11 -11.17 66.89 4.66
C ASP A 11 -11.67 65.87 5.69
N ASP A 12 -12.25 66.33 6.82
CA ASP A 12 -12.82 65.48 7.86
C ASP A 12 -14.08 64.74 7.33
N ILE A 13 -14.95 65.41 6.62
CA ILE A 13 -16.12 64.79 6.01
C ILE A 13 -15.72 63.76 4.95
N GLN A 14 -14.78 64.08 4.08
CA GLN A 14 -14.29 63.14 3.07
C GLN A 14 -13.58 61.92 3.72
N TYR A 15 -12.84 62.12 4.81
CA TYR A 15 -12.25 61.04 5.58
C TYR A 15 -13.31 60.11 6.17
N ARG A 16 -14.35 60.66 6.76
CA ARG A 16 -15.46 59.89 7.38
C ARG A 16 -16.23 59.10 6.29
N LEU A 17 -16.51 59.71 5.15
CA LEU A 17 -17.18 59.05 4.02
C LEU A 17 -16.37 57.87 3.50
N ARG A 18 -15.06 58.03 3.27
CA ARG A 18 -14.18 56.94 2.86
C ARG A 18 -14.18 55.80 3.86
N ARG A 19 -14.10 56.08 5.16
CA ARG A 19 -14.20 55.07 6.20
C ARG A 19 -15.52 54.30 6.21
N GLN A 20 -16.64 54.99 5.89
CA GLN A 20 -17.95 54.35 5.76
C GLN A 20 -18.01 53.47 4.52
N GLU A 21 -17.46 53.91 3.38
CA GLU A 21 -17.35 53.12 2.16
C GLU A 21 -16.50 51.89 2.35
N GLU A 22 -15.34 52.00 3.02
CA GLU A 22 -14.51 50.86 3.36
C GLU A 22 -15.23 49.86 4.27
N ALA A 23 -15.97 50.33 5.27
CA ALA A 23 -16.75 49.47 6.16
C ALA A 23 -17.88 48.75 5.42
N LEU A 24 -18.60 49.48 4.53
CA LEU A 24 -19.66 48.93 3.66
C LEU A 24 -19.09 47.86 2.72
N SER A 25 -17.97 48.16 2.07
CA SER A 25 -17.26 47.20 1.19
C SER A 25 -16.80 45.95 1.94
N ASN A 26 -16.29 46.12 3.19
CA ASN A 26 -15.90 44.99 4.04
C ASN A 26 -17.07 44.06 4.39
N ILE A 27 -18.24 44.63 4.74
CA ILE A 27 -19.43 43.81 5.03
C ILE A 27 -19.94 43.13 3.77
N GLN A 28 -19.96 43.84 2.63
CA GLN A 28 -20.33 43.22 1.35
C GLN A 28 -19.38 42.04 0.99
N ALA A 29 -18.08 42.24 1.19
CA ALA A 29 -17.09 41.15 0.96
C ALA A 29 -17.29 39.97 1.91
N LYS A 30 -17.61 40.20 3.21
CA LYS A 30 -17.95 39.15 4.17
C LYS A 30 -19.21 38.38 3.76
N ILE A 31 -20.24 39.10 3.33
CA ILE A 31 -21.50 38.49 2.84
C ILE A 31 -21.25 37.68 1.56
N ALA A 32 -20.48 38.21 0.61
CA ALA A 32 -20.14 37.53 -0.64
C ALA A 32 -19.29 36.27 -0.41
N GLY A 33 -18.33 36.34 0.54
CA GLY A 33 -17.47 35.22 0.93
C GLY A 33 -18.12 34.26 1.93
N GLN A 34 -19.26 34.63 2.52
CA GLN A 34 -19.92 33.89 3.63
C GLN A 34 -19.01 33.64 4.83
N THR A 35 -18.00 34.51 5.03
CA THR A 35 -16.97 34.39 6.07
C THR A 35 -17.11 35.51 7.11
N LYS A 36 -16.89 35.17 8.36
CA LYS A 36 -16.92 36.11 9.51
C LYS A 36 -15.81 37.18 9.43
N PHE A 37 -14.68 36.83 8.81
CA PHE A 37 -13.53 37.69 8.62
C PHE A 37 -12.94 37.53 7.21
N ASN A 38 -12.43 38.63 6.64
CA ASN A 38 -11.77 38.63 5.33
C ASN A 38 -10.25 38.71 5.45
N ASN A 39 -9.76 39.28 6.57
CA ASN A 39 -8.33 39.43 6.82
C ASN A 39 -7.97 38.75 8.16
N LEU A 40 -6.77 38.15 8.22
CA LEU A 40 -6.24 37.51 9.42
C LEU A 40 -6.18 38.45 10.63
N ARG A 41 -6.07 39.75 10.40
CA ARG A 41 -6.03 40.79 11.45
C ARG A 41 -7.39 41.11 12.08
N ASP A 42 -8.50 40.71 11.41
CA ASP A 42 -9.86 41.04 11.90
C ASP A 42 -10.20 40.20 13.14
N ASP A 43 -9.82 38.90 13.13
CA ASP A 43 -9.92 37.99 14.25
C ASP A 43 -8.77 36.94 14.14
N PRO A 44 -7.58 37.24 14.73
CA PRO A 44 -6.41 36.37 14.61
C PRO A 44 -6.62 34.97 15.23
N LEU A 45 -7.45 34.88 16.29
CA LEU A 45 -7.71 33.62 16.98
C LEU A 45 -8.61 32.73 16.13
N ALA A 46 -9.76 33.25 15.66
CA ALA A 46 -10.67 32.51 14.78
C ALA A 46 -9.99 32.15 13.47
N ALA A 47 -9.17 33.03 12.90
CA ALA A 47 -8.38 32.75 11.68
C ALA A 47 -7.37 31.60 11.91
N SER A 48 -6.67 31.58 13.05
CA SER A 48 -5.76 30.51 13.41
C SER A 48 -6.48 29.16 13.54
N HIS A 49 -7.66 29.14 14.19
CA HIS A 49 -8.49 27.94 14.32
C HIS A 49 -9.01 27.48 12.97
N THR A 50 -9.48 28.39 12.12
CA THR A 50 -9.95 28.09 10.77
C THR A 50 -8.88 27.40 9.93
N VAL A 51 -7.67 27.97 9.84
CA VAL A 51 -6.57 27.36 9.09
C VAL A 51 -6.21 25.96 9.63
N ARG A 52 -6.26 25.79 10.96
CA ARG A 52 -6.00 24.50 11.59
C ARG A 52 -7.07 23.47 11.23
N TYR A 53 -8.35 23.85 11.31
CA TYR A 53 -9.46 22.95 10.95
C TYR A 53 -9.47 22.62 9.45
N GLU A 54 -9.21 23.59 8.58
CA GLU A 54 -9.10 23.36 7.14
C GLU A 54 -7.96 22.41 6.80
N SER A 55 -6.78 22.60 7.42
CA SER A 55 -5.64 21.71 7.26
C SER A 55 -5.96 20.29 7.75
N TYR A 56 -6.64 20.17 8.90
CA TYR A 56 -7.04 18.89 9.46
C TYR A 56 -8.10 18.21 8.59
N LEU A 57 -9.09 18.94 8.10
CA LEU A 57 -10.13 18.44 7.18
C LEU A 57 -9.50 17.93 5.86
N SER A 58 -8.55 18.69 5.32
CA SER A 58 -7.82 18.26 4.12
C SER A 58 -7.06 16.94 4.34
N ARG A 59 -6.44 16.74 5.52
CA ARG A 59 -5.80 15.47 5.88
C ARG A 59 -6.82 14.35 6.01
N LEU A 60 -7.95 14.58 6.71
CA LEU A 60 -9.01 13.57 6.86
C LEU A 60 -9.56 13.13 5.50
N ASN A 61 -9.83 14.06 4.59
CA ASN A 61 -10.30 13.74 3.23
C ASN A 61 -9.28 12.92 2.44
N ARG A 62 -7.98 13.15 2.63
CA ARG A 62 -6.92 12.33 2.03
C ARG A 62 -6.90 10.93 2.63
N PHE A 63 -6.97 10.82 3.96
CA PHE A 63 -6.99 9.53 4.65
C PHE A 63 -8.25 8.71 4.33
N GLU A 64 -9.39 9.38 4.19
CA GLU A 64 -10.64 8.76 3.75
C GLU A 64 -10.49 8.09 2.38
N LYS A 65 -9.98 8.84 1.40
CA LYS A 65 -9.72 8.32 0.04
C LYS A 65 -8.73 7.16 0.05
N ASN A 66 -7.66 7.29 0.84
CA ASN A 66 -6.67 6.23 0.98
C ASN A 66 -7.27 4.97 1.61
N ALA A 67 -8.06 5.10 2.68
CA ALA A 67 -8.69 3.97 3.35
C ALA A 67 -9.70 3.26 2.44
N LEU A 68 -10.47 4.01 1.66
CA LEU A 68 -11.40 3.45 0.66
C LEU A 68 -10.64 2.70 -0.43
N TYR A 69 -9.60 3.31 -1.00
CA TYR A 69 -8.75 2.68 -2.01
C TYR A 69 -8.12 1.37 -1.53
N VAL A 70 -7.56 1.37 -0.29
CA VAL A 70 -7.01 0.17 0.34
C VAL A 70 -8.07 -0.93 0.45
N LYS A 71 -9.26 -0.57 0.96
CA LYS A 71 -10.38 -1.51 1.11
C LYS A 71 -10.78 -2.14 -0.22
N GLU A 72 -10.94 -1.34 -1.27
CA GLU A 72 -11.33 -1.82 -2.60
C GLU A 72 -10.28 -2.73 -3.21
N HIS A 73 -9.01 -2.35 -3.12
CA HIS A 73 -7.89 -3.14 -3.63
C HIS A 73 -7.75 -4.49 -2.91
N LEU A 74 -7.84 -4.49 -1.57
CA LEU A 74 -7.76 -5.72 -0.79
C LEU A 74 -8.99 -6.64 -1.00
N ASN A 75 -10.19 -6.10 -1.18
CA ASN A 75 -11.38 -6.88 -1.53
C ASN A 75 -11.21 -7.62 -2.87
N GLN A 76 -10.56 -6.97 -3.84
CA GLN A 76 -10.25 -7.60 -5.11
C GLN A 76 -9.21 -8.71 -4.95
N THR A 77 -8.16 -8.46 -4.17
CA THR A 77 -7.15 -9.48 -3.84
C THR A 77 -7.79 -10.68 -3.15
N ASP A 78 -8.70 -10.46 -2.19
CA ASP A 78 -9.48 -11.51 -1.52
C ASP A 78 -10.29 -12.34 -2.52
N ALA A 79 -10.94 -11.68 -3.48
CA ALA A 79 -11.72 -12.38 -4.52
C ALA A 79 -10.85 -13.32 -5.36
N TYR A 80 -9.68 -12.88 -5.80
CA TYR A 80 -8.75 -13.74 -6.55
C TYR A 80 -8.17 -14.88 -5.69
N MET A 81 -7.86 -14.61 -4.41
CA MET A 81 -7.40 -15.67 -3.50
C MET A 81 -8.48 -16.73 -3.25
N ARG A 82 -9.76 -16.34 -3.18
CA ARG A 82 -10.87 -17.29 -3.08
C ARG A 82 -11.01 -18.12 -4.33
N GLN A 83 -10.89 -17.52 -5.53
CA GLN A 83 -10.87 -18.26 -6.78
C GLN A 83 -9.71 -19.27 -6.82
N ALA A 84 -8.51 -18.87 -6.40
CA ALA A 84 -7.37 -19.78 -6.29
C ALA A 84 -7.64 -20.94 -5.31
N ASN A 85 -8.26 -20.66 -4.17
CA ASN A 85 -8.68 -21.68 -3.22
C ASN A 85 -9.67 -22.68 -3.83
N ASP A 86 -10.65 -22.21 -4.61
CA ASP A 86 -11.65 -23.08 -5.24
C ASP A 86 -11.02 -23.98 -6.31
N VAL A 87 -10.07 -23.44 -7.10
CA VAL A 87 -9.29 -24.24 -8.08
C VAL A 87 -8.48 -25.31 -7.34
N LEU A 88 -7.79 -24.96 -6.25
CA LEU A 88 -7.02 -25.94 -5.47
C LEU A 88 -7.90 -27.01 -4.82
N GLN A 89 -9.10 -26.66 -4.34
CA GLN A 89 -10.07 -27.65 -3.86
C GLN A 89 -10.47 -28.62 -4.95
N ARG A 90 -10.71 -28.12 -6.17
CA ARG A 90 -11.01 -29.00 -7.32
C ARG A 90 -9.85 -29.92 -7.66
N ILE A 91 -8.61 -29.42 -7.66
CA ILE A 91 -7.41 -30.26 -7.86
C ILE A 91 -7.32 -31.33 -6.77
N ARG A 92 -7.61 -30.98 -5.50
CA ARG A 92 -7.63 -31.92 -4.40
C ARG A 92 -8.67 -33.03 -4.57
N GLU A 93 -9.88 -32.69 -5.04
CA GLU A 93 -10.91 -33.69 -5.34
C GLU A 93 -10.44 -34.71 -6.39
N ILE A 94 -9.82 -34.23 -7.48
CA ILE A 94 -9.25 -35.07 -8.53
C ILE A 94 -8.13 -35.96 -7.94
N ALA A 95 -7.27 -35.39 -7.09
CA ALA A 95 -6.21 -36.15 -6.43
C ALA A 95 -6.75 -37.28 -5.55
N VAL A 96 -7.81 -37.01 -4.76
CA VAL A 96 -8.46 -38.01 -3.93
C VAL A 96 -9.10 -39.12 -4.78
N MET A 97 -9.70 -38.78 -5.94
CA MET A 97 -10.22 -39.79 -6.88
C MET A 97 -9.08 -40.64 -7.40
N GLY A 98 -7.99 -40.05 -7.90
CA GLY A 98 -6.85 -40.77 -8.48
C GLY A 98 -6.08 -41.63 -7.47
N ALA A 99 -6.10 -41.27 -6.18
CA ALA A 99 -5.45 -42.06 -5.13
C ALA A 99 -6.13 -43.40 -4.82
N ASN A 100 -7.41 -43.56 -5.20
CA ASN A 100 -8.18 -44.77 -4.86
C ASN A 100 -7.73 -46.05 -5.59
N GLY A 101 -6.80 -45.97 -6.54
CA GLY A 101 -6.18 -47.14 -7.21
C GLY A 101 -7.13 -47.98 -8.08
N ILE A 102 -8.35 -47.49 -8.34
CA ILE A 102 -9.37 -48.21 -9.14
C ILE A 102 -9.21 -47.86 -10.65
N TYR A 103 -8.61 -46.72 -10.93
CA TYR A 103 -8.50 -46.13 -12.26
C TYR A 103 -7.38 -46.73 -13.06
N THR A 104 -7.60 -46.89 -14.37
CA THR A 104 -6.55 -47.31 -15.30
C THR A 104 -5.54 -46.18 -15.51
N LYS A 105 -4.39 -46.50 -16.12
CA LYS A 105 -3.39 -45.46 -16.42
C LYS A 105 -3.94 -44.44 -17.42
N GLU A 106 -4.77 -44.85 -18.36
CA GLU A 106 -5.45 -43.98 -19.32
C GLU A 106 -6.43 -43.02 -18.62
N ASP A 107 -7.20 -43.51 -17.62
CA ASP A 107 -8.09 -42.68 -16.82
C ASP A 107 -7.30 -41.63 -15.97
N MET A 108 -6.17 -42.09 -15.40
CA MET A 108 -5.29 -41.16 -14.64
C MET A 108 -4.68 -40.09 -15.56
N GLN A 109 -4.29 -40.46 -16.79
CA GLN A 109 -3.82 -39.47 -17.77
C GLN A 109 -4.91 -38.43 -18.11
N ALA A 110 -6.16 -38.87 -18.28
CA ALA A 110 -7.28 -37.92 -18.47
C ALA A 110 -7.47 -36.98 -17.29
N MET A 111 -7.35 -37.47 -16.05
CA MET A 111 -7.33 -36.61 -14.84
C MET A 111 -6.13 -35.66 -14.85
N GLY A 112 -4.96 -36.11 -15.30
CA GLY A 112 -3.77 -35.27 -15.46
C GLY A 112 -3.98 -34.12 -16.45
N VAL A 113 -4.75 -34.33 -17.53
CA VAL A 113 -5.15 -33.23 -18.43
C VAL A 113 -6.01 -32.22 -17.73
N GLU A 114 -7.03 -32.64 -16.94
CA GLU A 114 -7.86 -31.73 -16.16
C GLU A 114 -7.01 -30.92 -15.15
N VAL A 115 -6.09 -31.56 -14.42
CA VAL A 115 -5.17 -30.89 -13.50
C VAL A 115 -4.28 -29.87 -14.23
N ASN A 116 -3.84 -30.18 -15.46
CA ASN A 116 -3.05 -29.22 -16.25
C ASN A 116 -3.85 -27.97 -16.66
N GLU A 117 -5.12 -28.10 -17.00
CA GLU A 117 -5.97 -26.94 -17.29
C GLU A 117 -6.25 -26.12 -16.03
N LEU A 118 -6.47 -26.77 -14.89
CA LEU A 118 -6.61 -26.09 -13.58
C LEU A 118 -5.30 -25.39 -13.17
N LEU A 119 -4.13 -25.95 -13.51
CA LEU A 119 -2.84 -25.27 -13.30
C LEU A 119 -2.73 -23.99 -14.11
N LYS A 120 -3.16 -23.99 -15.38
CA LYS A 120 -3.19 -22.79 -16.23
C LYS A 120 -4.17 -21.75 -15.69
N GLU A 121 -5.33 -22.18 -15.21
CA GLU A 121 -6.31 -21.30 -14.56
C GLU A 121 -5.73 -20.67 -13.30
N LEU A 122 -5.06 -21.46 -12.45
CA LEU A 122 -4.39 -20.97 -11.25
C LEU A 122 -3.31 -19.93 -11.57
N ALA A 123 -2.50 -20.18 -12.62
CA ALA A 123 -1.50 -19.24 -13.11
C ALA A 123 -2.12 -17.94 -13.67
N SER A 124 -3.26 -18.04 -14.34
CA SER A 124 -4.02 -16.88 -14.81
C SER A 124 -4.53 -16.04 -13.65
N ILE A 125 -5.04 -16.67 -12.58
CA ILE A 125 -5.47 -15.97 -11.35
C ILE A 125 -4.27 -15.29 -10.69
N ALA A 126 -3.12 -15.96 -10.62
CA ALA A 126 -1.90 -15.40 -10.03
C ALA A 126 -1.32 -14.22 -10.84
N ASN A 127 -1.62 -14.14 -12.14
CA ASN A 127 -1.27 -13.04 -13.04
C ASN A 127 -2.42 -12.03 -13.23
N ALA A 128 -3.42 -12.04 -12.35
CA ALA A 128 -4.56 -11.15 -12.46
C ALA A 128 -4.15 -9.67 -12.38
N ILE A 129 -4.79 -8.87 -13.24
CA ILE A 129 -4.57 -7.43 -13.33
C ILE A 129 -5.73 -6.71 -12.63
N GLY A 130 -5.41 -5.73 -11.80
CA GLY A 130 -6.38 -4.88 -11.13
C GLY A 130 -6.99 -3.80 -12.04
N PRO A 131 -8.04 -3.08 -11.58
CA PRO A 131 -8.68 -2.00 -12.34
C PRO A 131 -7.76 -0.82 -12.62
N ASP A 132 -6.70 -0.67 -11.84
CA ASP A 132 -5.63 0.32 -12.01
C ASP A 132 -4.61 -0.07 -13.09
N GLY A 133 -4.79 -1.25 -13.72
CA GLY A 133 -3.88 -1.82 -14.71
C GLY A 133 -2.63 -2.47 -14.10
N GLY A 134 -2.52 -2.51 -12.78
CA GLY A 134 -1.43 -3.15 -12.08
C GLY A 134 -1.69 -4.63 -11.78
N ALA A 135 -0.65 -5.45 -11.80
CA ALA A 135 -0.76 -6.84 -11.38
C ALA A 135 -0.93 -6.95 -9.86
N VAL A 136 -1.93 -7.71 -9.42
CA VAL A 136 -2.37 -7.79 -8.01
C VAL A 136 -1.32 -8.42 -7.12
N PHE A 137 -0.56 -9.40 -7.63
CA PHE A 137 0.41 -10.19 -6.87
C PHE A 137 1.87 -9.86 -7.18
N ALA A 138 2.14 -8.77 -7.91
CA ALA A 138 3.50 -8.36 -8.28
C ALA A 138 4.25 -7.59 -7.19
N GLY A 139 3.61 -7.26 -6.06
CA GLY A 139 4.17 -6.39 -5.05
C GLY A 139 4.35 -4.95 -5.56
N ASP A 140 5.50 -4.33 -5.32
CA ASP A 140 5.80 -2.98 -5.79
C ASP A 140 6.11 -2.88 -7.30
N LYS A 141 6.32 -4.01 -7.99
CA LYS A 141 6.48 -4.11 -9.46
C LYS A 141 5.14 -4.25 -10.20
N ALA A 142 4.15 -3.47 -9.86
CA ALA A 142 2.76 -3.62 -10.30
C ALA A 142 2.54 -3.73 -11.83
N PHE A 143 3.48 -3.27 -12.66
CA PHE A 143 3.36 -3.29 -14.13
C PHE A 143 4.15 -4.42 -14.81
N SER A 144 4.63 -5.41 -14.06
CA SER A 144 5.27 -6.62 -14.58
C SER A 144 4.40 -7.85 -14.36
N GLU A 145 4.50 -8.83 -15.25
CA GLU A 145 3.86 -10.13 -15.06
C GLU A 145 4.48 -10.84 -13.85
N PRO A 146 3.69 -11.14 -12.79
CA PRO A 146 4.26 -11.70 -11.56
C PRO A 146 4.78 -13.13 -11.73
N PHE A 147 4.11 -13.96 -12.51
CA PHE A 147 4.43 -15.36 -12.67
C PHE A 147 4.68 -15.71 -14.14
N ARG A 148 5.91 -16.06 -14.45
CA ARG A 148 6.31 -16.53 -15.78
C ARG A 148 6.17 -18.03 -15.87
N LEU A 149 5.38 -18.50 -16.84
CA LEU A 149 5.23 -19.91 -17.14
C LEU A 149 6.37 -20.37 -18.06
N ILE A 150 7.02 -21.47 -17.68
CA ILE A 150 8.03 -22.14 -18.49
C ILE A 150 7.40 -23.42 -19.03
N GLU A 151 7.37 -23.55 -20.36
CA GLU A 151 6.83 -24.70 -21.02
C GLU A 151 7.94 -25.66 -21.43
N GLY A 152 7.64 -26.95 -21.37
CA GLY A 152 8.56 -28.04 -21.74
C GLY A 152 7.83 -29.33 -22.02
N LYS A 153 8.58 -30.38 -22.26
CA LYS A 153 8.03 -31.73 -22.49
C LYS A 153 7.92 -32.47 -21.15
N VAL A 154 6.78 -33.13 -20.95
CA VAL A 154 6.50 -33.97 -19.80
C VAL A 154 6.36 -35.41 -20.26
N ASP A 155 6.94 -36.36 -19.51
CA ASP A 155 6.85 -37.78 -19.80
C ASP A 155 5.40 -38.28 -19.72
N GLY A 156 4.88 -38.78 -20.82
CA GLY A 156 3.48 -39.22 -20.96
C GLY A 156 2.51 -38.11 -21.41
N GLY A 157 2.96 -36.87 -21.54
CA GLY A 157 2.20 -35.76 -22.11
C GLY A 157 2.30 -35.70 -23.64
N GLN A 158 1.30 -35.06 -24.28
CA GLN A 158 1.25 -35.02 -25.75
C GLN A 158 1.99 -33.85 -26.38
N GLU A 159 2.06 -32.69 -25.70
CA GLU A 159 2.64 -31.43 -26.21
C GLU A 159 3.39 -30.68 -25.13
N SER A 160 3.85 -29.47 -25.45
CA SER A 160 4.46 -28.55 -24.49
C SER A 160 3.49 -28.24 -23.35
N MET A 161 3.93 -28.51 -22.14
CA MET A 161 3.17 -28.26 -20.89
C MET A 161 3.95 -27.38 -19.97
N VAL A 162 3.27 -26.73 -19.01
CA VAL A 162 3.94 -25.94 -17.98
C VAL A 162 4.80 -26.86 -17.10
N VAL A 163 6.12 -26.70 -17.14
CA VAL A 163 7.07 -27.50 -16.36
C VAL A 163 7.61 -26.76 -15.15
N ALA A 164 7.52 -25.42 -15.12
CA ALA A 164 7.86 -24.60 -13.98
C ALA A 164 7.12 -23.26 -14.04
N VAL A 165 6.90 -22.65 -12.89
CA VAL A 165 6.33 -21.30 -12.76
C VAL A 165 7.27 -20.48 -11.90
N GLU A 166 7.88 -19.45 -12.49
CA GLU A 166 8.84 -18.58 -11.81
C GLU A 166 8.17 -17.29 -11.35
N TYR A 167 8.34 -16.94 -10.08
CA TYR A 167 7.89 -15.66 -9.56
C TYR A 167 8.91 -14.56 -9.88
N GLN A 168 8.48 -13.52 -10.62
CA GLN A 168 9.30 -12.38 -11.05
C GLN A 168 8.87 -11.06 -10.38
N GLY A 169 7.80 -11.07 -9.59
CA GLY A 169 7.34 -9.91 -8.83
C GLY A 169 8.31 -9.50 -7.72
N ALA A 170 7.97 -8.46 -6.97
CA ALA A 170 8.74 -8.00 -5.81
C ALA A 170 8.22 -8.59 -4.49
N GLY A 171 9.09 -8.66 -3.46
CA GLY A 171 8.69 -9.01 -2.09
C GLY A 171 8.18 -7.81 -1.30
N ALA A 172 8.51 -6.58 -1.74
CA ALA A 172 8.05 -5.37 -1.07
C ALA A 172 6.58 -5.09 -1.36
N SER A 173 5.84 -4.64 -0.33
CA SER A 173 4.44 -4.27 -0.42
C SER A 173 4.30 -2.75 -0.32
N ARG A 174 3.53 -2.16 -1.21
CA ARG A 174 3.13 -0.75 -1.12
C ARG A 174 2.31 -0.52 0.14
N ARG A 175 2.43 0.67 0.73
CA ARG A 175 1.70 1.06 1.94
C ARG A 175 0.95 2.34 1.70
N ALA A 176 -0.29 2.42 2.16
CA ALA A 176 -1.08 3.64 2.15
C ALA A 176 -1.22 4.20 3.57
N GLU A 177 -1.01 5.50 3.70
CA GLU A 177 -1.22 6.22 4.95
C GLU A 177 -2.72 6.46 5.14
N THR A 178 -3.30 5.89 6.18
CA THR A 178 -4.73 5.96 6.52
C THR A 178 -5.00 6.75 7.81
N GLY A 179 -3.95 7.33 8.38
CA GLY A 179 -3.98 8.19 9.56
C GLY A 179 -2.59 8.75 9.81
N ASP A 180 -2.44 9.74 10.69
CA ASP A 180 -1.14 10.33 11.00
C ASP A 180 -0.18 9.23 11.53
N GLY A 181 0.81 8.83 10.68
CA GLY A 181 1.75 7.75 10.97
C GLY A 181 1.17 6.34 10.95
N ILE A 182 -0.08 6.14 10.52
CA ILE A 182 -0.74 4.84 10.45
C ILE A 182 -0.78 4.38 8.99
N TYR A 183 -0.15 3.22 8.72
CA TYR A 183 -0.06 2.63 7.40
C TYR A 183 -0.76 1.28 7.33
N ILE A 184 -1.37 0.99 6.20
CA ILE A 184 -1.90 -0.34 5.85
C ILE A 184 -1.19 -0.81 4.57
N HIS A 185 -0.76 -2.08 4.56
CA HIS A 185 -0.18 -2.71 3.37
C HIS A 185 -1.28 -2.97 2.34
N LEU A 186 -1.02 -2.54 1.11
CA LEU A 186 -1.93 -2.69 -0.02
C LEU A 186 -1.85 -4.06 -0.65
N ASP A 187 -0.62 -4.51 -0.88
CA ASP A 187 -0.36 -5.65 -1.73
C ASP A 187 -0.11 -6.91 -0.90
N LEU A 188 -0.44 -8.04 -1.50
CA LEU A 188 0.05 -9.35 -1.11
C LEU A 188 1.04 -9.80 -2.19
N SER A 189 2.30 -10.05 -1.80
CA SER A 189 3.28 -10.59 -2.73
C SER A 189 2.87 -11.99 -3.21
N GLY A 190 3.04 -12.28 -4.49
CA GLY A 190 2.81 -13.62 -5.03
C GLY A 190 3.73 -14.67 -4.39
N GLY A 191 4.94 -14.27 -3.98
CA GLY A 191 5.84 -15.13 -3.21
C GLY A 191 5.30 -15.52 -1.83
N ASP A 192 4.41 -14.70 -1.23
CA ASP A 192 3.71 -15.02 0.01
C ASP A 192 2.40 -15.77 -0.23
N ALA A 193 1.68 -15.40 -1.31
CA ALA A 193 0.37 -15.92 -1.63
C ALA A 193 0.39 -17.37 -2.11
N PHE A 194 1.34 -17.69 -3.01
CA PHE A 194 1.38 -18.94 -3.77
C PHE A 194 2.57 -19.83 -3.40
N TRP A 195 3.00 -19.81 -2.14
CA TRP A 195 3.96 -20.78 -1.59
C TRP A 195 3.24 -21.84 -0.76
N ALA A 196 3.61 -23.11 -0.93
CA ALA A 196 2.96 -24.23 -0.24
C ALA A 196 3.76 -24.69 0.98
N GLU A 197 5.07 -24.77 0.87
CA GLU A 197 5.97 -25.26 1.89
C GLU A 197 6.87 -24.15 2.42
N LYS A 198 7.32 -24.27 3.68
CA LYS A 198 8.38 -23.42 4.20
C LYS A 198 9.65 -23.62 3.37
N MET A 199 10.18 -22.52 2.91
CA MET A 199 11.41 -22.56 2.13
C MET A 199 12.62 -22.70 3.05
N THR A 200 13.58 -23.55 2.67
CA THR A 200 14.88 -23.66 3.31
C THR A 200 15.96 -23.45 2.24
N VAL A 201 16.89 -22.57 2.54
CA VAL A 201 18.05 -22.30 1.69
C VAL A 201 19.31 -22.60 2.50
N THR A 202 20.07 -23.61 2.08
CA THR A 202 21.30 -24.04 2.72
C THR A 202 22.49 -23.74 1.83
N SER A 203 23.44 -22.98 2.33
CA SER A 203 24.71 -22.81 1.64
C SER A 203 25.50 -24.12 1.62
N ASN A 204 26.21 -24.38 0.55
CA ASN A 204 27.19 -25.46 0.46
C ASN A 204 28.63 -25.00 0.75
N TYR A 205 28.79 -23.76 1.18
CA TYR A 205 30.09 -23.18 1.52
C TYR A 205 30.41 -23.35 3.00
N ASP A 206 31.57 -23.93 3.32
CA ASP A 206 32.07 -24.04 4.70
C ASP A 206 32.50 -22.65 5.18
N ALA A 207 31.77 -22.10 6.13
CA ALA A 207 31.98 -20.77 6.67
C ALA A 207 32.62 -20.79 8.08
N THR A 208 33.32 -21.88 8.45
CA THR A 208 33.97 -22.03 9.76
C THR A 208 34.88 -20.85 10.10
N ASP A 209 35.71 -20.43 9.14
CA ASP A 209 36.69 -19.34 9.31
C ASP A 209 36.18 -18.00 8.69
N TYR A 210 34.93 -17.94 8.31
CA TYR A 210 34.38 -16.73 7.70
C TYR A 210 34.31 -15.57 8.68
N GLN A 211 34.82 -14.43 8.25
CA GLN A 211 34.70 -13.16 8.96
C GLN A 211 34.36 -12.04 7.97
N VAL A 212 33.43 -11.18 8.34
CA VAL A 212 33.07 -10.01 7.56
C VAL A 212 34.26 -9.07 7.45
N ALA A 213 34.71 -8.77 6.22
CA ALA A 213 35.88 -7.96 5.96
C ALA A 213 35.62 -6.45 6.13
N ALA A 214 34.44 -5.98 5.75
CA ALA A 214 34.07 -4.56 5.75
C ALA A 214 32.67 -4.35 6.35
N GLN A 215 32.43 -3.14 6.86
CA GLN A 215 31.09 -2.77 7.30
C GLN A 215 30.14 -2.77 6.09
N GLY A 216 28.98 -3.41 6.24
CA GLY A 216 27.99 -3.52 5.18
C GLY A 216 26.61 -3.86 5.70
N SER A 217 25.73 -4.17 4.80
CA SER A 217 24.41 -4.72 5.10
C SER A 217 23.95 -5.65 3.97
N PHE A 218 23.05 -6.53 4.31
CA PHE A 218 22.32 -7.33 3.34
C PHE A 218 20.84 -7.34 3.70
N PHE A 219 20.00 -7.68 2.76
CA PHE A 219 18.55 -7.72 2.93
C PHE A 219 18.08 -9.17 2.90
N VAL A 220 17.17 -9.49 3.84
CA VAL A 220 16.40 -10.73 3.82
C VAL A 220 14.92 -10.32 3.89
N ASP A 221 14.15 -10.67 2.89
CA ASP A 221 12.74 -10.27 2.71
C ASP A 221 12.49 -8.76 2.90
N GLY A 222 13.43 -7.96 2.42
CA GLY A 222 13.37 -6.50 2.51
C GLY A 222 13.80 -5.93 3.86
N VAL A 223 14.15 -6.77 4.84
CA VAL A 223 14.69 -6.33 6.14
C VAL A 223 16.20 -6.19 6.05
N ALA A 224 16.72 -5.00 6.33
CA ALA A 224 18.14 -4.72 6.32
C ALA A 224 18.83 -5.26 7.59
N ILE A 225 19.85 -6.10 7.41
CA ILE A 225 20.67 -6.67 8.47
C ILE A 225 22.06 -6.06 8.38
N GLN A 226 22.46 -5.35 9.44
CA GLN A 226 23.74 -4.65 9.50
C GLN A 226 24.84 -5.58 9.97
N VAL A 227 25.97 -5.60 9.26
CA VAL A 227 27.17 -6.36 9.65
C VAL A 227 28.36 -5.45 9.85
N THR A 228 29.23 -5.85 10.75
CA THR A 228 30.45 -5.11 11.13
C THR A 228 31.69 -5.95 10.87
N PRO A 229 32.85 -5.32 10.60
CA PRO A 229 34.09 -6.06 10.40
C PRO A 229 34.42 -6.96 11.60
N GLY A 230 34.76 -8.20 11.32
CA GLY A 230 35.05 -9.23 12.35
C GLY A 230 33.82 -10.03 12.79
N ASP A 231 32.61 -9.74 12.29
CA ASP A 231 31.47 -10.63 12.52
C ASP A 231 31.73 -12.01 11.91
N ASN A 232 31.59 -13.04 12.73
CA ASN A 232 31.67 -14.43 12.30
C ASN A 232 30.26 -14.99 11.96
N LEU A 233 30.22 -16.22 11.49
CA LEU A 233 28.95 -16.87 11.10
C LEU A 233 27.94 -16.88 12.26
N SER A 234 28.33 -17.14 13.49
CA SER A 234 27.44 -17.12 14.65
C SER A 234 26.87 -15.74 14.95
N SER A 235 27.70 -14.68 14.79
CA SER A 235 27.22 -13.30 14.93
C SER A 235 26.20 -12.93 13.86
N ILE A 236 26.42 -13.38 12.61
CA ILE A 236 25.49 -13.17 11.50
C ILE A 236 24.14 -13.86 11.78
N VAL A 237 24.17 -15.13 12.19
CA VAL A 237 22.98 -15.90 12.58
C VAL A 237 22.21 -15.19 13.72
N ALA A 238 22.90 -14.72 14.75
CA ALA A 238 22.25 -13.97 15.84
C ALA A 238 21.58 -12.68 15.32
N LYS A 239 22.26 -11.91 14.49
CA LYS A 239 21.72 -10.66 13.91
C LYS A 239 20.50 -10.91 13.01
N ILE A 240 20.49 -12.02 12.26
CA ILE A 240 19.33 -12.42 11.45
C ILE A 240 18.15 -12.76 12.37
N ASN A 241 18.37 -13.58 13.37
CA ASN A 241 17.32 -14.03 14.30
C ASN A 241 16.79 -12.91 15.21
N ASP A 242 17.60 -11.90 15.50
CA ASP A 242 17.18 -10.69 16.24
C ASP A 242 16.45 -9.67 15.35
N SER A 243 16.50 -9.84 14.04
CA SER A 243 15.81 -8.96 13.09
C SER A 243 14.32 -9.31 12.98
N PRO A 244 13.47 -8.38 12.49
CA PRO A 244 12.07 -8.68 12.20
C PRO A 244 11.84 -9.45 10.89
N ALA A 245 12.89 -10.00 10.26
CA ALA A 245 12.76 -10.79 9.04
C ALA A 245 11.99 -12.10 9.33
N PRO A 246 11.07 -12.53 8.45
CA PRO A 246 10.25 -13.73 8.66
C PRO A 246 11.03 -15.03 8.38
N VAL A 247 12.27 -15.08 8.78
CA VAL A 247 13.18 -16.23 8.61
C VAL A 247 13.87 -16.59 9.92
N HIS A 248 14.24 -17.85 10.04
CA HIS A 248 15.10 -18.36 11.09
C HIS A 248 16.44 -18.79 10.49
N ALA A 249 17.54 -18.26 10.99
CA ALA A 249 18.87 -18.65 10.56
C ALA A 249 19.47 -19.67 11.55
N SER A 250 20.17 -20.65 11.02
CA SER A 250 20.91 -21.66 11.77
C SER A 250 22.21 -22.02 11.07
N ILE A 251 23.07 -22.78 11.76
CA ILE A 251 24.32 -23.29 11.19
C ILE A 251 24.12 -24.78 11.00
N ASP A 252 24.35 -25.27 9.79
CA ASP A 252 24.40 -26.71 9.50
C ASP A 252 25.56 -27.33 10.24
N PRO A 253 25.33 -28.32 11.14
CA PRO A 253 26.42 -28.91 11.98
C PRO A 253 27.41 -29.71 11.18
N ASP A 254 27.02 -30.25 10.02
CA ASP A 254 27.87 -31.11 9.18
C ASP A 254 28.73 -30.32 8.22
N LYS A 255 28.14 -29.26 7.62
CA LYS A 255 28.79 -28.43 6.59
C LYS A 255 29.33 -27.11 7.12
N HIS A 256 29.02 -26.76 8.36
CA HIS A 256 29.35 -25.45 8.96
C HIS A 256 28.89 -24.27 8.10
N SER A 257 27.77 -24.43 7.40
CA SER A 257 27.23 -23.50 6.46
C SER A 257 26.00 -22.78 7.00
N LEU A 258 25.66 -21.62 6.43
CA LEU A 258 24.47 -20.86 6.81
C LEU A 258 23.23 -21.51 6.21
N VAL A 259 22.22 -21.69 7.05
CA VAL A 259 20.89 -22.18 6.69
C VAL A 259 19.85 -21.12 7.00
N PHE A 260 19.03 -20.79 6.04
CA PHE A 260 17.82 -19.98 6.22
C PHE A 260 16.60 -20.88 6.15
N GLU A 261 15.69 -20.76 7.11
CA GLU A 261 14.38 -21.42 7.11
C GLU A 261 13.30 -20.36 7.22
N GLY A 262 12.31 -20.37 6.32
CA GLY A 262 11.16 -19.48 6.39
C GLY A 262 10.30 -19.75 7.62
N ALA A 263 9.92 -18.71 8.35
CA ALA A 263 9.00 -18.83 9.48
C ALA A 263 7.62 -19.33 9.03
N ASN A 264 7.18 -18.89 7.85
CA ASN A 264 5.94 -19.26 7.18
C ASN A 264 6.25 -19.72 5.75
N PRO A 265 5.31 -20.40 5.04
CA PRO A 265 5.45 -20.62 3.61
C PRO A 265 5.54 -19.29 2.85
N HIS A 266 6.68 -19.00 2.27
CA HIS A 266 6.96 -17.86 1.42
C HIS A 266 8.29 -18.04 0.68
N LEU A 267 8.46 -17.28 -0.39
CA LEU A 267 9.71 -17.20 -1.14
C LEU A 267 10.71 -16.34 -0.37
N ILE A 268 11.77 -16.95 0.17
CA ILE A 268 12.86 -16.21 0.84
C ILE A 268 13.64 -15.43 -0.21
N ARG A 269 13.75 -14.13 -0.03
CA ARG A 269 14.54 -13.23 -0.88
C ARG A 269 15.75 -12.72 -0.13
N MET A 270 16.88 -12.83 -0.78
CA MET A 270 18.15 -12.42 -0.23
C MET A 270 18.89 -11.52 -1.23
N GLU A 271 19.42 -10.40 -0.75
CA GLU A 271 20.13 -9.44 -1.59
C GLU A 271 21.24 -8.77 -0.78
N ASP A 272 22.44 -8.70 -1.33
CA ASP A 272 23.50 -7.89 -0.76
C ASP A 272 23.26 -6.40 -1.06
N ALA A 273 23.43 -5.53 -0.07
CA ALA A 273 23.38 -4.10 -0.28
C ALA A 273 24.54 -3.63 -1.14
N GLN A 274 24.39 -2.46 -1.75
CA GLN A 274 25.44 -1.89 -2.59
C GLN A 274 26.78 -1.77 -1.82
N GLY A 275 27.79 -2.46 -2.31
CA GLY A 275 29.12 -2.50 -1.70
C GLY A 275 29.31 -3.58 -0.62
N SER A 276 28.32 -4.42 -0.38
CA SER A 276 28.39 -5.62 0.47
C SER A 276 28.42 -6.88 -0.40
N THR A 277 29.12 -7.92 0.05
CA THR A 277 29.22 -9.22 -0.66
C THR A 277 29.01 -10.38 0.31
N VAL A 278 28.40 -10.15 1.46
CA VAL A 278 28.29 -11.13 2.56
C VAL A 278 27.54 -12.40 2.16
N LEU A 279 26.37 -12.26 1.53
CA LEU A 279 25.59 -13.42 1.07
C LEU A 279 26.25 -14.12 -0.13
N GLN A 280 26.91 -13.35 -0.98
CA GLN A 280 27.71 -13.87 -2.10
C GLN A 280 28.91 -14.67 -1.58
N ASP A 281 29.67 -14.12 -0.62
CA ASP A 281 30.84 -14.77 -0.03
C ASP A 281 30.46 -16.05 0.72
N LEU A 282 29.26 -16.08 1.32
CA LEU A 282 28.67 -17.25 1.95
C LEU A 282 28.05 -18.23 0.93
N GLY A 283 28.14 -17.97 -0.38
CA GLY A 283 27.67 -18.87 -1.41
C GLY A 283 26.14 -19.03 -1.50
N LEU A 284 25.37 -18.04 -1.04
CA LEU A 284 23.91 -18.05 -1.03
C LEU A 284 23.30 -17.39 -2.25
N VAL A 285 23.91 -16.29 -2.73
CA VAL A 285 23.38 -15.52 -3.87
C VAL A 285 24.42 -15.38 -4.98
N VAL A 286 23.94 -15.13 -6.20
CA VAL A 286 24.79 -14.86 -7.38
C VAL A 286 24.91 -13.34 -7.54
N PRO A 287 26.10 -12.79 -7.86
CA PRO A 287 26.27 -11.38 -8.12
C PRO A 287 25.47 -10.95 -9.36
N ASN A 288 24.86 -9.79 -9.31
CA ASN A 288 24.16 -9.13 -10.42
C ASN A 288 22.98 -9.95 -11.03
N ALA A 289 22.28 -10.74 -10.24
CA ALA A 289 21.03 -11.32 -10.69
C ALA A 289 20.02 -10.21 -11.03
N ALA A 290 19.22 -10.43 -12.06
CA ALA A 290 18.16 -9.49 -12.44
C ALA A 290 17.21 -9.31 -11.24
N GLN A 291 16.87 -8.05 -10.92
CA GLN A 291 15.93 -7.77 -9.83
C GLN A 291 14.61 -8.52 -10.06
N GLY A 292 14.26 -9.39 -9.11
CA GLY A 292 12.99 -10.10 -9.08
C GLY A 292 13.03 -11.58 -9.48
N ALA A 293 14.09 -12.07 -10.12
CA ALA A 293 14.29 -13.50 -10.30
C ALA A 293 14.92 -14.12 -9.04
N PRO A 294 14.70 -15.43 -8.76
CA PRO A 294 15.48 -16.14 -7.76
C PRO A 294 16.97 -15.96 -8.07
N ASN A 295 17.70 -15.36 -7.12
CA ASN A 295 19.12 -15.06 -7.29
C ASN A 295 20.03 -16.01 -6.50
N TRP A 296 19.52 -17.17 -6.16
CA TRP A 296 20.28 -18.15 -5.40
C TRP A 296 21.46 -18.70 -6.18
N ASN A 297 22.53 -18.94 -5.45
CA ASN A 297 23.68 -19.62 -6.02
C ASN A 297 23.27 -21.04 -6.45
N PRO A 298 23.61 -21.50 -7.68
CA PRO A 298 23.33 -22.86 -8.12
C PRO A 298 23.90 -23.98 -7.21
N SER A 299 24.92 -23.67 -6.40
CA SER A 299 25.47 -24.59 -5.42
C SER A 299 24.68 -24.65 -4.12
N ALA A 300 23.84 -23.66 -3.82
CA ALA A 300 23.01 -23.67 -2.64
C ALA A 300 21.89 -24.72 -2.78
N ALA A 301 21.66 -25.47 -1.69
CA ALA A 301 20.54 -26.42 -1.66
C ALA A 301 19.28 -25.66 -1.26
N VAL A 302 18.33 -25.59 -2.17
CA VAL A 302 17.03 -24.95 -1.95
C VAL A 302 15.96 -26.03 -1.87
N SER A 303 15.14 -25.99 -0.82
CA SER A 303 13.98 -26.85 -0.63
C SER A 303 12.75 -26.03 -0.25
N GLY A 304 11.56 -26.61 -0.40
CA GLY A 304 10.28 -25.93 -0.28
C GLY A 304 9.77 -25.47 -1.65
N GLY A 305 8.50 -25.74 -1.92
CA GLY A 305 7.87 -25.55 -3.24
C GLY A 305 6.76 -24.53 -3.21
N SER A 306 6.53 -23.92 -4.37
CA SER A 306 5.35 -23.11 -4.60
C SER A 306 4.10 -23.98 -4.72
N VAL A 307 2.93 -23.36 -4.66
CA VAL A 307 1.66 -24.02 -4.97
C VAL A 307 1.68 -24.63 -6.39
N PHE A 308 2.32 -23.96 -7.33
CA PHE A 308 2.47 -24.43 -8.71
C PHE A 308 3.32 -25.69 -8.79
N ASP A 309 4.43 -25.76 -8.05
CA ASP A 309 5.29 -26.94 -8.02
C ASP A 309 4.54 -28.16 -7.50
N MET A 310 3.71 -27.99 -6.44
CA MET A 310 2.88 -29.06 -5.90
C MET A 310 1.86 -29.57 -6.92
N VAL A 311 1.24 -28.66 -7.71
CA VAL A 311 0.28 -29.03 -8.76
C VAL A 311 0.98 -29.69 -9.95
N ILE A 312 2.17 -29.22 -10.34
CA ILE A 312 2.98 -29.81 -11.40
C ILE A 312 3.39 -31.23 -11.03
N ASP A 313 3.93 -31.44 -9.83
CA ASP A 313 4.32 -32.75 -9.32
C ASP A 313 3.14 -33.74 -9.29
N LEU A 314 1.98 -33.26 -8.83
CA LEU A 314 0.73 -34.04 -8.82
C LEU A 314 0.28 -34.41 -10.24
N ARG A 315 0.24 -33.48 -11.19
CA ARG A 315 -0.08 -33.70 -12.59
C ARG A 315 0.85 -34.76 -13.22
N ASP A 316 2.15 -34.61 -12.97
CA ASP A 316 3.14 -35.53 -13.52
C ASP A 316 3.01 -36.93 -12.94
N ALA A 317 2.58 -37.05 -11.67
CA ALA A 317 2.24 -38.33 -11.07
C ALA A 317 1.02 -38.99 -11.74
N PHE A 318 0.01 -38.19 -12.13
CA PHE A 318 -1.13 -38.69 -12.91
C PHE A 318 -0.69 -39.25 -14.28
N TYR A 319 0.21 -38.55 -15.02
CA TYR A 319 0.74 -39.06 -16.28
C TYR A 319 1.55 -40.36 -16.14
N ARG A 320 2.29 -40.51 -15.03
CA ARG A 320 3.01 -41.73 -14.70
C ARG A 320 2.10 -42.86 -14.23
N GLY A 321 0.88 -42.54 -13.75
CA GLY A 321 -0.02 -43.51 -13.12
C GLY A 321 0.41 -43.89 -11.70
N ASP A 322 1.06 -43.00 -10.98
CA ASP A 322 1.59 -43.25 -9.64
C ASP A 322 0.58 -42.89 -8.55
N ALA A 323 -0.38 -43.80 -8.33
CA ALA A 323 -1.41 -43.64 -7.30
C ALA A 323 -0.83 -43.49 -5.85
N SER A 324 0.33 -44.06 -5.59
CA SER A 324 1.00 -43.98 -4.29
C SER A 324 1.52 -42.59 -4.01
N PHE A 325 2.16 -41.96 -4.98
CA PHE A 325 2.58 -40.56 -4.88
C PHE A 325 1.38 -39.64 -4.76
N ILE A 326 0.34 -39.81 -5.58
CA ILE A 326 -0.88 -39.01 -5.58
C ILE A 326 -1.52 -39.05 -4.18
N GLY A 327 -1.72 -40.24 -3.61
CA GLY A 327 -2.37 -40.44 -2.32
C GLY A 327 -1.55 -39.99 -1.11
N GLY A 328 -0.22 -39.90 -1.25
CA GLY A 328 0.71 -39.48 -0.21
C GLY A 328 1.13 -38.03 -0.37
N ARG A 329 2.29 -37.84 -1.01
CA ARG A 329 2.93 -36.51 -1.15
C ARG A 329 2.11 -35.54 -1.99
N GLY A 330 1.40 -36.03 -3.02
CA GLY A 330 0.57 -35.19 -3.89
C GLY A 330 -0.55 -34.51 -3.14
N ILE A 331 -1.42 -35.26 -2.45
CA ILE A 331 -2.50 -34.70 -1.62
C ILE A 331 -1.91 -33.84 -0.48
N GLY A 332 -0.85 -34.31 0.18
CA GLY A 332 -0.18 -33.57 1.26
C GLY A 332 0.32 -32.19 0.80
N GLY A 333 0.93 -32.09 -0.39
CA GLY A 333 1.37 -30.81 -0.95
C GLY A 333 0.21 -29.88 -1.27
N ILE A 334 -0.89 -30.38 -1.81
CA ILE A 334 -2.10 -29.58 -2.07
C ILE A 334 -2.75 -29.11 -0.75
N ASP A 335 -2.77 -29.95 0.29
CA ASP A 335 -3.28 -29.56 1.61
C ASP A 335 -2.44 -28.44 2.23
N LEU A 336 -1.11 -28.46 2.09
CA LEU A 336 -0.23 -27.38 2.50
C LEU A 336 -0.50 -26.08 1.71
N ALA A 337 -0.69 -26.19 0.40
CA ALA A 337 -1.05 -25.07 -0.46
C ALA A 337 -2.38 -24.42 -0.03
N LEU A 338 -3.41 -25.24 0.19
CA LEU A 338 -4.72 -24.78 0.66
C LEU A 338 -4.61 -24.08 2.03
N ASN A 339 -3.86 -24.65 2.97
CA ASN A 339 -3.66 -24.05 4.29
C ASN A 339 -3.00 -22.66 4.20
N ASN A 340 -1.97 -22.50 3.35
CA ASN A 340 -1.35 -21.19 3.17
C ASN A 340 -2.33 -20.20 2.52
N VAL A 341 -2.99 -20.57 1.41
CA VAL A 341 -3.98 -19.71 0.73
C VAL A 341 -5.07 -19.25 1.70
N GLN A 342 -5.62 -20.16 2.52
CA GLN A 342 -6.63 -19.83 3.54
C GLN A 342 -6.08 -18.88 4.60
N THR A 343 -4.84 -19.09 5.07
CA THR A 343 -4.18 -18.18 6.00
C THR A 343 -4.04 -16.77 5.42
N ARG A 344 -3.68 -16.66 4.14
CA ARG A 344 -3.57 -15.36 3.45
C ARG A 344 -4.94 -14.69 3.25
N ILE A 345 -5.99 -15.45 2.96
CA ILE A 345 -7.37 -14.94 2.90
C ILE A 345 -7.78 -14.32 4.25
N VAL A 346 -7.47 -14.98 5.37
CA VAL A 346 -7.75 -14.45 6.71
C VAL A 346 -6.95 -13.16 6.99
N ASP A 347 -5.67 -13.13 6.62
CA ASP A 347 -4.82 -11.93 6.76
C ASP A 347 -5.39 -10.75 5.93
N ILE A 348 -5.74 -10.98 4.67
CA ILE A 348 -6.37 -9.97 3.81
C ILE A 348 -7.67 -9.49 4.46
N GLY A 349 -8.54 -10.40 4.91
CA GLY A 349 -9.81 -10.07 5.56
C GLY A 349 -9.61 -9.16 6.78
N SER A 350 -8.61 -9.43 7.60
CA SER A 350 -8.28 -8.59 8.76
C SER A 350 -7.81 -7.18 8.36
N ARG A 351 -7.06 -7.06 7.26
CA ARG A 351 -6.62 -5.76 6.72
C ARG A 351 -7.80 -4.98 6.12
N VAL A 352 -8.73 -5.66 5.44
CA VAL A 352 -9.99 -5.06 4.92
C VAL A 352 -10.82 -4.49 6.06
N GLU A 353 -11.03 -5.27 7.13
CA GLU A 353 -11.80 -4.83 8.30
C GLU A 353 -11.15 -3.61 8.98
N ARG A 354 -9.81 -3.62 9.10
CA ARG A 354 -9.06 -2.47 9.61
C ARG A 354 -9.22 -1.23 8.73
N ALA A 355 -9.15 -1.38 7.41
CA ALA A 355 -9.36 -0.28 6.46
C ALA A 355 -10.79 0.27 6.55
N GLU A 356 -11.79 -0.61 6.63
CA GLU A 356 -13.20 -0.24 6.77
C GLU A 356 -13.49 0.47 8.10
N SER A 357 -12.98 -0.04 9.21
CA SER A 357 -13.10 0.59 10.52
C SER A 357 -12.48 2.00 10.53
N THR A 358 -11.31 2.13 9.93
CA THR A 358 -10.62 3.42 9.78
C THR A 358 -11.43 4.39 8.93
N TRP A 359 -11.94 3.94 7.79
CA TRP A 359 -12.80 4.74 6.92
C TRP A 359 -14.08 5.20 7.63
N LYS A 360 -14.77 4.31 8.36
CA LYS A 360 -15.97 4.66 9.16
C LYS A 360 -15.68 5.73 10.20
N ARG A 361 -14.56 5.61 10.91
CA ARG A 361 -14.13 6.60 11.91
C ARG A 361 -13.88 7.97 11.27
N ILE A 362 -13.13 8.01 10.16
CA ILE A 362 -12.83 9.27 9.46
C ILE A 362 -14.12 9.93 8.96
N ASN A 363 -15.04 9.14 8.39
CA ASN A 363 -16.34 9.64 7.93
C ASN A 363 -17.23 10.19 9.06
N ALA A 364 -17.06 9.69 10.28
CA ALA A 364 -17.73 10.25 11.46
C ALA A 364 -17.05 11.55 11.96
N ASP A 365 -15.73 11.69 11.78
CA ASP A 365 -14.97 12.86 12.22
C ASP A 365 -15.13 14.06 11.27
N ILE A 366 -15.23 13.84 9.97
CA ILE A 366 -15.37 14.91 8.95
C ILE A 366 -16.52 15.87 9.25
N PRO A 367 -17.77 15.42 9.50
CA PRO A 367 -18.88 16.32 9.86
C PRO A 367 -18.61 17.12 11.14
N ASN A 368 -18.00 16.51 12.15
CA ASN A 368 -17.68 17.18 13.42
C ASN A 368 -16.67 18.30 13.22
N VAL A 369 -15.61 18.05 12.44
CA VAL A 369 -14.60 19.06 12.12
C VAL A 369 -15.18 20.15 11.22
N THR A 370 -16.03 19.79 10.25
CA THR A 370 -16.73 20.75 9.38
C THR A 370 -17.65 21.65 10.20
N ALA A 371 -18.38 21.10 11.17
CA ALA A 371 -19.21 21.89 12.08
C ALA A 371 -18.36 22.80 12.99
N ALA A 372 -17.18 22.34 13.45
CA ALA A 372 -16.24 23.18 14.22
C ALA A 372 -15.69 24.33 13.35
N LEU A 373 -15.28 24.04 12.12
CA LEU A 373 -14.85 25.02 11.14
C LEU A 373 -15.95 26.07 10.90
N GLY A 374 -17.19 25.62 10.68
CA GLY A 374 -18.33 26.51 10.48
C GLY A 374 -18.58 27.46 11.67
N ARG A 375 -18.45 26.99 12.90
CA ARG A 375 -18.59 27.86 14.10
C ARG A 375 -17.54 28.99 14.15
N GLU A 376 -16.32 28.72 13.69
CA GLU A 376 -15.24 29.70 13.68
C GLU A 376 -15.30 30.66 12.50
N SER A 377 -15.60 30.15 11.31
CA SER A 377 -15.47 30.89 10.04
C SER A 377 -16.78 31.38 9.45
N ALA A 378 -17.92 30.73 9.74
CA ALA A 378 -19.17 31.07 9.09
C ALA A 378 -19.72 32.41 9.57
N LEU A 379 -20.21 33.21 8.62
CA LEU A 379 -20.89 34.47 8.86
C LEU A 379 -22.32 34.21 9.33
N ASP A 380 -22.76 34.90 10.39
CA ASP A 380 -24.18 35.03 10.67
C ASP A 380 -24.81 35.97 9.63
N PHE A 381 -25.44 35.33 8.63
CA PHE A 381 -26.02 36.06 7.50
C PHE A 381 -27.15 37.01 7.91
N ALA A 382 -27.94 36.65 8.94
CA ALA A 382 -29.04 37.48 9.41
C ALA A 382 -28.50 38.77 10.04
N THR A 383 -27.53 38.66 10.93
CA THR A 383 -26.86 39.82 11.54
C THR A 383 -26.13 40.68 10.50
N ALA A 384 -25.39 40.04 9.59
CA ALA A 384 -24.62 40.75 8.56
C ALA A 384 -25.51 41.53 7.58
N THR A 385 -26.70 41.01 7.22
CA THR A 385 -27.64 41.71 6.33
C THR A 385 -28.30 42.92 7.02
N VAL A 386 -28.59 42.82 8.33
CA VAL A 386 -29.07 43.95 9.13
C VAL A 386 -27.96 45.00 9.24
N ASP A 387 -26.73 44.66 9.53
CA ASP A 387 -25.59 45.57 9.61
C ASP A 387 -25.33 46.25 8.25
N LEU A 388 -25.44 45.52 7.12
CA LEU A 388 -25.35 46.09 5.78
C LEU A 388 -26.43 47.15 5.56
N GLY A 389 -27.68 46.84 5.93
CA GLY A 389 -28.79 47.77 5.78
C GLY A 389 -28.61 49.03 6.60
N MET A 390 -28.17 48.91 7.88
CA MET A 390 -27.87 50.05 8.75
C MET A 390 -26.72 50.89 8.21
N MET A 391 -25.63 50.26 7.71
CA MET A 391 -24.50 51.00 7.14
C MET A 391 -24.85 51.70 5.83
N ASP A 392 -25.63 51.07 4.94
CA ASP A 392 -26.12 51.70 3.72
C ASP A 392 -27.00 52.92 4.04
N PHE A 393 -27.91 52.80 5.01
CA PHE A 393 -28.71 53.92 5.47
C PHE A 393 -27.83 55.05 6.08
N ALA A 394 -26.87 54.72 6.93
CA ALA A 394 -25.96 55.70 7.53
C ALA A 394 -25.09 56.40 6.50
N HIS A 395 -24.60 55.65 5.47
CA HIS A 395 -23.82 56.20 4.35
C HIS A 395 -24.66 57.18 3.49
N LYS A 396 -25.90 56.83 3.15
CA LYS A 396 -26.82 57.70 2.44
C LYS A 396 -27.13 58.96 3.24
N ALA A 397 -27.40 58.86 4.51
CA ALA A 397 -27.60 60.00 5.42
C ALA A 397 -26.37 60.93 5.50
N ALA A 398 -25.15 60.32 5.60
CA ALA A 398 -23.91 61.08 5.59
C ALA A 398 -23.66 61.81 4.28
N LEU A 399 -23.96 61.18 3.11
CA LEU A 399 -23.87 61.83 1.80
C LEU A 399 -24.85 63.02 1.69
N GLN A 400 -26.10 62.88 2.19
CA GLN A 400 -27.09 63.98 2.21
C GLN A 400 -26.64 65.13 3.14
N THR A 401 -26.02 64.80 4.28
CA THR A 401 -25.51 65.81 5.18
C THR A 401 -24.29 66.49 4.59
N ALA A 402 -23.39 65.76 3.99
CA ALA A 402 -22.18 66.26 3.32
C ALA A 402 -22.57 67.24 2.17
N SER A 403 -23.60 66.90 1.36
CA SER A 403 -24.09 67.75 0.29
C SER A 403 -24.66 69.12 0.77
N LYS A 404 -25.12 69.21 2.04
CA LYS A 404 -25.61 70.46 2.65
C LYS A 404 -24.50 71.29 3.30
N ILE A 405 -23.41 70.66 3.75
CA ILE A 405 -22.31 71.29 4.47
C ILE A 405 -21.20 71.73 3.49
N LEU A 406 -20.97 70.97 2.43
CA LEU A 406 -19.99 71.31 1.40
C LEU A 406 -20.49 72.58 0.67
N PRO A 407 -19.78 73.71 0.79
CA PRO A 407 -20.22 74.92 0.12
C PRO A 407 -20.17 74.72 -1.38
N GLN A 408 -21.18 75.25 -2.10
CA GLN A 408 -21.24 75.31 -3.59
C GLN A 408 -20.22 76.30 -4.13
N THR A 409 -18.92 76.10 -3.85
CA THR A 409 -17.85 77.04 -4.15
C THR A 409 -17.42 77.06 -5.64
N LEU A 410 -17.89 76.13 -6.47
CA LEU A 410 -17.54 76.11 -7.88
C LEU A 410 -18.62 76.78 -8.80
N LEU A 411 -19.85 76.96 -8.33
CA LEU A 411 -20.88 77.60 -9.13
C LEU A 411 -20.95 79.12 -8.91
N ASN A 412 -20.35 79.64 -7.83
CA ASN A 412 -20.28 81.11 -7.59
C ASN A 412 -19.08 81.80 -8.24
N PHE A 413 -18.12 81.03 -8.83
CA PHE A 413 -16.93 81.60 -9.48
C PHE A 413 -17.12 81.79 -11.00
N LEU A 414 -18.23 81.31 -11.56
CA LEU A 414 -18.55 81.38 -13.01
C LEU A 414 -19.75 82.29 -13.32
N ARG A 415 -20.08 83.17 -12.35
CA ARG A 415 -21.01 84.28 -12.62
C ARG A 415 -20.31 85.61 -12.59
#